data_3c42c3fd9a7d814ba01ecf634013d80d
#
_entry.id   3c42c3fd9a7d814ba01ecf634013d80d
#
_cell.length_a   1.000
_cell.length_b   1.000
_cell.length_c   1.000
_cell.angle_alpha   90.00
_cell.angle_beta   90.00
_cell.angle_gamma   90.00
#
_symmetry.space_group_name_H-M   'P 1'
#
loop_
_entity.id
_entity.type
_entity.pdbx_description
1 polymer ?
#
loop_
_entity_poly.entity_id
_entity_poly.type
_entity_poly.pdbx_seq_one_letter_code
_entity_poly.pdbx_strand_id
1 'polypeptide(L)'
;MRKLLLIAPLALAACSQGEPEPKPTPTPTVAQPRTLAAADLDMEALGAKIVGPQGPEVETVLSAGNREIGKMVSFVACPADVTECKPGEMPEGTIYTYVHQVTLADDFVQAEQPTDGPEVVESPPTLFRMTEQAHGFTRAVGYSTEQAVEALGGEDAISITSDDGRIIWRVVEGDGWKPGTTISFWWQSTLPPAGPADAYLLEIEGNQAVARGPFPAEENPVAETPAS
;
A
#
# COMPACT_ATOMS: atom_id res chain seq x y z
N MET A 1 45.22 -75.07 50.95
CA MET A 1 45.53 -74.57 49.63
C MET A 1 44.24 -74.00 49.07
N ARG A 2 44.06 -72.68 49.16
CA ARG A 2 42.83 -71.96 48.74
C ARG A 2 43.12 -71.28 47.45
N LYS A 3 42.41 -71.71 46.38
CA LYS A 3 42.47 -71.05 45.06
C LYS A 3 41.45 -69.87 45.03
N LEU A 4 41.97 -68.65 44.87
CA LEU A 4 41.16 -67.44 44.64
C LEU A 4 40.81 -67.33 43.16
N LEU A 5 39.53 -67.31 42.84
CA LEU A 5 39.05 -66.98 41.50
C LEU A 5 38.80 -65.45 41.43
N LEU A 6 39.51 -64.77 40.55
CA LEU A 6 39.26 -63.40 40.22
C LEU A 6 38.21 -63.32 39.10
N ILE A 7 37.06 -62.72 39.40
CA ILE A 7 36.01 -62.36 38.37
C ILE A 7 36.23 -60.93 38.02
N ALA A 8 36.51 -60.65 36.74
CA ALA A 8 36.60 -59.30 36.17
C ALA A 8 35.21 -58.87 35.67
N PRO A 9 34.69 -57.68 36.01
CA PRO A 9 33.48 -57.19 35.42
C PRO A 9 33.75 -56.55 34.04
N LEU A 10 33.00 -56.99 32.99
CA LEU A 10 32.92 -56.35 31.66
C LEU A 10 32.02 -55.11 31.78
N ALA A 11 32.60 -53.94 31.62
CA ALA A 11 31.85 -52.71 31.49
C ALA A 11 31.36 -52.54 30.02
N LEU A 12 30.05 -52.68 29.78
CA LEU A 12 29.42 -52.28 28.51
C LEU A 12 29.28 -50.75 28.49
N ALA A 13 30.07 -50.08 27.68
CA ALA A 13 29.87 -48.69 27.33
C ALA A 13 28.69 -48.58 26.32
N ALA A 14 27.54 -48.18 26.78
CA ALA A 14 26.42 -47.80 25.90
C ALA A 14 26.69 -46.41 25.32
N CYS A 15 27.05 -46.33 24.03
CA CYS A 15 27.04 -45.09 23.29
C CYS A 15 25.58 -44.68 23.04
N SER A 16 25.04 -43.75 23.84
CA SER A 16 23.80 -43.07 23.50
C SER A 16 24.09 -42.08 22.36
N GLN A 17 23.70 -42.43 21.16
CA GLN A 17 23.60 -41.48 20.05
C GLN A 17 22.50 -40.49 20.43
N GLY A 18 22.87 -39.28 20.81
CA GLY A 18 21.94 -38.18 21.02
C GLY A 18 21.21 -37.92 19.72
N GLU A 19 19.87 -38.00 19.75
CA GLU A 19 19.00 -37.53 18.69
C GLU A 19 19.36 -36.07 18.39
N PRO A 20 19.53 -35.69 17.12
CA PRO A 20 19.82 -34.30 16.78
C PRO A 20 18.65 -33.41 17.22
N GLU A 21 18.93 -32.46 18.10
CA GLU A 21 17.96 -31.43 18.50
C GLU A 21 17.34 -30.80 17.24
N PRO A 22 16.00 -30.70 17.17
CA PRO A 22 15.33 -30.04 16.04
C PRO A 22 15.82 -28.60 15.98
N LYS A 23 16.42 -28.25 14.83
CA LYS A 23 16.78 -26.85 14.56
C LYS A 23 15.55 -25.98 14.72
N PRO A 24 15.63 -24.85 15.48
CA PRO A 24 14.50 -23.96 15.62
C PRO A 24 14.07 -23.48 14.21
N THR A 25 12.83 -23.77 13.85
CA THR A 25 12.21 -23.22 12.65
C THR A 25 12.20 -21.70 12.81
N PRO A 26 12.74 -20.92 11.85
CA PRO A 26 12.69 -19.48 11.97
C PRO A 26 11.23 -19.04 12.04
N THR A 27 10.87 -18.38 13.15
CA THR A 27 9.55 -17.74 13.28
C THR A 27 9.44 -16.69 12.17
N PRO A 28 8.37 -16.70 11.34
CA PRO A 28 8.19 -15.67 10.34
C PRO A 28 8.17 -14.31 11.02
N THR A 29 9.15 -13.48 10.71
CA THR A 29 9.18 -12.09 11.18
C THR A 29 8.08 -11.36 10.42
N VAL A 30 7.00 -10.99 11.12
CA VAL A 30 5.97 -10.10 10.57
C VAL A 30 6.67 -8.79 10.22
N ALA A 31 6.65 -8.42 8.94
CA ALA A 31 7.21 -7.15 8.49
C ALA A 31 6.44 -6.02 9.19
N GLN A 32 7.16 -5.15 9.89
CA GLN A 32 6.52 -3.99 10.53
C GLN A 32 6.24 -2.92 9.48
N PRO A 33 5.09 -2.20 9.58
CA PRO A 33 4.80 -1.06 8.73
C PRO A 33 5.94 -0.03 8.79
N ARG A 34 6.30 0.51 7.61
CA ARG A 34 7.35 1.53 7.47
C ARG A 34 6.73 2.87 7.15
N THR A 35 7.07 3.90 7.91
CA THR A 35 6.70 5.28 7.57
C THR A 35 7.48 5.73 6.34
N LEU A 36 6.78 6.37 5.41
CA LEU A 36 7.33 6.96 4.19
C LEU A 36 7.31 8.49 4.31
N ALA A 37 8.33 9.15 3.78
CA ALA A 37 8.33 10.59 3.65
C ALA A 37 7.35 11.00 2.55
N ALA A 38 6.37 11.83 2.90
CA ALA A 38 5.45 12.41 1.94
C ALA A 38 6.16 13.50 1.14
N ALA A 39 5.86 13.57 -0.16
CA ALA A 39 6.22 14.71 -0.99
C ALA A 39 4.95 15.37 -1.54
N ASP A 40 5.02 16.67 -1.81
CA ASP A 40 3.91 17.39 -2.43
C ASP A 40 3.72 16.97 -3.88
N LEU A 41 2.49 17.06 -4.36
CA LEU A 41 2.16 16.79 -5.77
C LEU A 41 2.37 18.04 -6.61
N ASP A 42 3.42 18.02 -7.42
CA ASP A 42 3.61 19.03 -8.47
C ASP A 42 2.98 18.55 -9.78
N MET A 43 1.79 19.04 -10.07
CA MET A 43 1.06 18.71 -11.32
C MET A 43 1.77 19.27 -12.55
N GLU A 44 2.54 20.36 -12.43
CA GLU A 44 3.27 20.98 -13.54
C GLU A 44 4.52 20.16 -13.91
N ALA A 45 5.05 19.41 -12.95
CA ALA A 45 6.17 18.49 -13.17
C ALA A 45 5.76 17.15 -13.80
N LEU A 46 4.47 16.93 -14.09
CA LEU A 46 3.99 15.74 -14.78
C LEU A 46 4.02 15.92 -16.29
N GLY A 47 4.48 14.89 -17.00
CA GLY A 47 4.42 14.83 -18.46
C GLY A 47 3.04 14.37 -18.97
N ALA A 48 3.01 13.91 -20.22
CA ALA A 48 1.78 13.44 -20.85
C ALA A 48 1.16 12.26 -20.07
N LYS A 49 -0.17 12.25 -19.98
CA LYS A 49 -0.94 11.10 -19.47
C LYS A 49 -0.85 9.93 -20.44
N ILE A 50 -0.80 8.72 -19.88
CA ILE A 50 -0.86 7.50 -20.66
C ILE A 50 -2.25 7.39 -21.30
N VAL A 51 -2.27 7.29 -22.63
CA VAL A 51 -3.47 6.94 -23.38
C VAL A 51 -3.44 5.43 -23.61
N GLY A 52 -3.69 4.68 -22.56
CA GLY A 52 -3.68 3.21 -22.60
C GLY A 52 -5.04 2.63 -23.01
N PRO A 53 -5.24 1.31 -22.89
CA PRO A 53 -6.52 0.68 -23.21
C PRO A 53 -7.69 1.20 -22.36
N GLN A 54 -7.41 1.82 -21.21
CA GLN A 54 -8.39 2.44 -20.30
C GLN A 54 -8.72 3.90 -20.63
N GLY A 55 -8.05 4.52 -21.62
CA GLY A 55 -8.09 5.96 -21.85
C GLY A 55 -7.15 6.74 -20.94
N PRO A 56 -7.13 8.10 -21.05
CA PRO A 56 -6.23 8.95 -20.28
C PRO A 56 -6.60 9.04 -18.79
N GLU A 57 -7.85 8.73 -18.45
CA GLU A 57 -8.38 8.79 -17.09
C GLU A 57 -9.34 7.62 -16.83
N VAL A 58 -9.38 7.17 -15.58
CA VAL A 58 -10.34 6.18 -15.08
C VAL A 58 -11.14 6.83 -13.97
N GLU A 59 -12.46 6.90 -14.16
CA GLU A 59 -13.39 7.41 -13.15
C GLU A 59 -14.10 6.25 -12.47
N THR A 60 -14.20 6.31 -11.13
CA THR A 60 -14.88 5.32 -10.31
C THR A 60 -15.74 6.01 -9.26
N VAL A 61 -17.02 5.61 -9.21
CA VAL A 61 -17.90 6.00 -8.11
C VAL A 61 -17.57 5.16 -6.88
N LEU A 62 -17.32 5.83 -5.77
CA LEU A 62 -17.01 5.20 -4.48
C LEU A 62 -18.32 4.97 -3.72
N SER A 63 -18.69 3.70 -3.54
CA SER A 63 -19.94 3.33 -2.89
C SER A 63 -19.72 2.42 -1.70
N ALA A 64 -20.36 2.74 -0.59
CA ALA A 64 -20.46 1.89 0.60
C ALA A 64 -21.88 1.34 0.68
N GLY A 65 -22.05 0.05 0.40
CA GLY A 65 -23.37 -0.53 0.20
C GLY A 65 -24.13 0.16 -0.95
N ASN A 66 -25.30 0.74 -0.65
CA ASN A 66 -26.12 1.43 -1.65
C ASN A 66 -25.94 2.96 -1.66
N ARG A 67 -24.99 3.47 -0.89
CA ARG A 67 -24.74 4.91 -0.77
C ARG A 67 -23.45 5.29 -1.50
N GLU A 68 -23.52 6.30 -2.34
CA GLU A 68 -22.35 6.97 -2.87
C GLU A 68 -21.69 7.79 -1.74
N ILE A 69 -20.38 7.59 -1.53
CA ILE A 69 -19.60 8.34 -0.56
C ILE A 69 -18.59 9.27 -1.22
N GLY A 70 -18.44 9.17 -2.55
CA GLY A 70 -17.54 10.00 -3.31
C GLY A 70 -17.24 9.44 -4.68
N LYS A 71 -16.20 10.00 -5.31
CA LYS A 71 -15.68 9.55 -6.60
C LYS A 71 -14.15 9.59 -6.59
N MET A 72 -13.55 8.79 -7.45
CA MET A 72 -12.12 8.82 -7.73
C MET A 72 -11.88 8.97 -9.23
N VAL A 73 -11.05 9.95 -9.61
CA VAL A 73 -10.50 10.08 -10.96
C VAL A 73 -9.02 9.76 -10.90
N SER A 74 -8.58 8.78 -11.69
CA SER A 74 -7.20 8.32 -11.68
C SER A 74 -6.58 8.38 -13.04
N PHE A 75 -5.29 8.72 -13.09
CA PHE A 75 -4.49 8.70 -14.31
C PHE A 75 -3.04 8.31 -13.99
N VAL A 76 -2.29 8.00 -15.04
CA VAL A 76 -0.85 7.77 -14.95
C VAL A 76 -0.16 8.71 -15.91
N ALA A 77 0.86 9.40 -15.41
CA ALA A 77 1.67 10.33 -16.19
C ALA A 77 3.10 9.82 -16.36
N CYS A 78 3.69 10.13 -17.51
CA CYS A 78 5.10 9.99 -17.79
C CYS A 78 5.92 11.14 -17.16
N PRO A 79 7.27 11.10 -17.18
CA PRO A 79 8.11 12.22 -16.79
C PRO A 79 7.81 13.52 -17.55
N ALA A 80 8.12 14.67 -16.93
CA ALA A 80 7.75 16.01 -17.42
C ALA A 80 8.19 16.35 -18.85
N ASP A 81 9.29 15.77 -19.30
CA ASP A 81 9.83 15.99 -20.65
C ASP A 81 9.15 15.15 -21.74
N VAL A 82 8.24 14.26 -21.36
CA VAL A 82 7.53 13.37 -22.26
C VAL A 82 6.21 14.01 -22.71
N THR A 83 6.10 14.33 -24.00
CA THR A 83 4.91 14.94 -24.59
C THR A 83 3.88 13.94 -25.12
N GLU A 84 4.29 12.69 -25.35
CA GLU A 84 3.42 11.57 -25.72
C GLU A 84 3.85 10.32 -24.97
N CYS A 85 3.00 9.84 -24.08
CA CYS A 85 3.33 8.75 -23.17
C CYS A 85 2.79 7.41 -23.71
N LYS A 86 3.66 6.65 -24.37
CA LYS A 86 3.37 5.32 -24.90
C LYS A 86 4.25 4.28 -24.18
N PRO A 87 3.73 3.53 -23.24
CA PRO A 87 4.56 2.61 -22.41
C PRO A 87 5.46 1.65 -23.20
N GLY A 88 4.96 1.15 -24.34
CA GLY A 88 5.74 0.22 -25.19
C GLY A 88 6.90 0.87 -25.96
N GLU A 89 6.96 2.20 -26.03
CA GLU A 89 8.00 2.99 -26.71
C GLU A 89 8.93 3.70 -25.72
N MET A 90 8.62 3.64 -24.41
CA MET A 90 9.40 4.32 -23.37
C MET A 90 10.70 3.53 -23.06
N PRO A 91 11.79 4.24 -22.72
CA PRO A 91 13.02 3.61 -22.26
C PRO A 91 12.79 2.73 -21.02
N GLU A 92 13.61 1.66 -20.91
CA GLU A 92 13.65 0.85 -19.68
C GLU A 92 13.99 1.73 -18.47
N GLY A 93 13.30 1.51 -17.35
CA GLY A 93 13.48 2.30 -16.13
C GLY A 93 12.72 3.64 -16.12
N THR A 94 11.87 3.92 -17.12
CA THR A 94 10.96 5.08 -17.07
C THR A 94 10.13 5.05 -15.79
N ILE A 95 10.03 6.20 -15.13
CA ILE A 95 9.24 6.36 -13.92
C ILE A 95 7.84 6.87 -14.28
N TYR A 96 6.83 6.12 -13.90
CA TYR A 96 5.43 6.46 -14.09
C TYR A 96 4.83 6.98 -12.79
N THR A 97 4.12 8.12 -12.84
CA THR A 97 3.43 8.70 -11.68
C THR A 97 1.95 8.36 -11.75
N TYR A 98 1.48 7.57 -10.80
CA TYR A 98 0.09 7.20 -10.59
C TYR A 98 -0.56 8.24 -9.70
N VAL A 99 -1.63 8.88 -10.17
CA VAL A 99 -2.36 9.93 -9.46
C VAL A 99 -3.81 9.50 -9.28
N HIS A 100 -4.33 9.67 -8.05
CA HIS A 100 -5.69 9.33 -7.65
C HIS A 100 -6.32 10.53 -6.98
N GLN A 101 -7.24 11.20 -7.66
CA GLN A 101 -7.99 12.35 -7.15
C GLN A 101 -9.29 11.83 -6.52
N VAL A 102 -9.34 11.82 -5.21
CA VAL A 102 -10.50 11.34 -4.45
C VAL A 102 -11.30 12.54 -3.98
N THR A 103 -12.58 12.60 -4.35
CA THR A 103 -13.53 13.65 -3.95
C THR A 103 -14.64 13.02 -3.13
N LEU A 104 -14.90 13.53 -1.92
CA LEU A 104 -16.07 13.13 -1.15
C LEU A 104 -17.36 13.66 -1.75
N ALA A 105 -18.45 12.92 -1.62
CA ALA A 105 -19.77 13.40 -2.01
C ALA A 105 -20.17 14.65 -1.21
N ASP A 106 -20.85 15.59 -1.85
CA ASP A 106 -21.29 16.85 -1.22
C ASP A 106 -22.26 16.61 -0.04
N ASP A 107 -23.01 15.51 -0.09
CA ASP A 107 -24.00 15.11 0.91
C ASP A 107 -23.43 14.04 1.87
N PHE A 108 -22.11 13.82 1.87
CA PHE A 108 -21.47 12.92 2.83
C PHE A 108 -21.60 13.53 4.23
N VAL A 109 -22.37 12.86 5.08
CA VAL A 109 -22.54 13.27 6.50
C VAL A 109 -21.55 12.48 7.32
N GLN A 110 -20.63 13.17 7.97
CA GLN A 110 -19.77 12.60 8.99
C GLN A 110 -20.64 12.22 10.21
N ALA A 111 -20.34 11.05 10.79
CA ALA A 111 -21.02 10.66 12.02
C ALA A 111 -20.67 11.66 13.13
N GLU A 112 -21.69 12.27 13.74
CA GLU A 112 -21.46 13.11 14.93
C GLU A 112 -20.82 12.25 16.01
N GLN A 113 -19.63 12.64 16.46
CA GLN A 113 -19.01 11.96 17.60
C GLN A 113 -19.87 12.19 18.85
N PRO A 114 -20.21 11.15 19.62
CA PRO A 114 -20.91 11.33 20.88
C PRO A 114 -20.05 12.19 21.80
N THR A 115 -20.51 13.41 22.09
CA THR A 115 -19.80 14.35 22.97
C THR A 115 -20.02 14.07 24.47
N ASP A 116 -20.91 13.16 24.81
CA ASP A 116 -21.30 12.85 26.18
C ASP A 116 -21.03 11.36 26.53
N GLY A 117 -19.85 11.08 27.07
CA GLY A 117 -19.54 9.78 27.67
C GLY A 117 -18.09 9.66 28.11
N PRO A 118 -17.79 8.92 29.21
CA PRO A 118 -16.43 8.68 29.66
C PRO A 118 -15.68 7.67 28.82
N GLU A 119 -16.28 7.11 27.76
CA GLU A 119 -15.69 6.13 26.88
C GLU A 119 -15.22 6.86 25.62
N VAL A 120 -13.89 6.98 25.47
CA VAL A 120 -13.27 7.43 24.22
C VAL A 120 -13.46 6.32 23.21
N VAL A 121 -14.55 6.39 22.46
CA VAL A 121 -14.74 5.53 21.29
C VAL A 121 -13.76 6.06 20.24
N GLU A 122 -12.70 5.30 19.94
CA GLU A 122 -11.81 5.65 18.83
C GLU A 122 -12.66 5.75 17.55
N SER A 123 -12.65 6.94 16.96
CA SER A 123 -13.33 7.14 15.67
C SER A 123 -12.71 6.20 14.62
N PRO A 124 -13.53 5.59 13.77
CA PRO A 124 -13.01 4.78 12.66
C PRO A 124 -12.01 5.59 11.84
N PRO A 125 -10.91 4.98 11.40
CA PRO A 125 -9.88 5.69 10.66
C PRO A 125 -10.42 6.22 9.33
N THR A 126 -9.91 7.39 8.91
CA THR A 126 -10.05 7.87 7.55
C THR A 126 -8.74 7.56 6.83
N LEU A 127 -8.80 6.74 5.80
CA LEU A 127 -7.65 6.35 5.02
C LEU A 127 -7.99 6.06 3.56
N PHE A 128 -7.03 6.33 2.69
CA PHE A 128 -6.96 5.82 1.33
C PHE A 128 -5.80 4.81 1.28
N ARG A 129 -5.99 3.65 0.67
CA ARG A 129 -4.95 2.63 0.64
C ARG A 129 -5.01 1.75 -0.58
N MET A 130 -3.91 1.11 -0.89
CA MET A 130 -3.86 0.00 -1.82
C MET A 130 -4.39 -1.29 -1.17
N THR A 131 -5.06 -2.11 -1.95
CA THR A 131 -5.44 -3.49 -1.58
C THR A 131 -4.42 -4.50 -2.09
N GLU A 132 -3.65 -4.14 -3.12
CA GLU A 132 -2.59 -4.91 -3.74
C GLU A 132 -1.20 -4.31 -3.44
N GLN A 133 -0.14 -5.10 -3.64
CA GLN A 133 1.25 -4.61 -3.47
C GLN A 133 1.62 -3.62 -4.57
N ALA A 134 2.32 -2.56 -4.22
CA ALA A 134 2.78 -1.53 -5.15
C ALA A 134 3.96 -2.07 -6.01
N HIS A 135 3.65 -2.73 -7.11
CA HIS A 135 4.65 -3.29 -8.03
C HIS A 135 5.53 -2.19 -8.64
N GLY A 136 6.84 -2.41 -8.68
CA GLY A 136 7.81 -1.44 -9.20
C GLY A 136 7.94 -0.15 -8.37
N PHE A 137 7.48 -0.14 -7.12
CA PHE A 137 7.45 1.07 -6.27
C PHE A 137 8.84 1.65 -6.05
N THR A 138 9.02 2.92 -6.40
CA THR A 138 10.29 3.66 -6.29
C THR A 138 10.54 4.24 -4.91
N ARG A 139 9.55 4.19 -4.01
CA ARG A 139 9.44 4.87 -2.71
C ARG A 139 9.09 6.37 -2.80
N ALA A 140 8.91 6.93 -3.98
CA ALA A 140 8.35 8.26 -4.16
C ALA A 140 6.83 8.19 -4.04
N VAL A 141 6.27 8.94 -3.10
CA VAL A 141 4.86 8.91 -2.71
C VAL A 141 4.49 10.22 -2.05
N GLY A 142 3.24 10.59 -2.14
CA GLY A 142 2.76 11.80 -1.47
C GLY A 142 1.30 12.10 -1.73
N TYR A 143 0.96 13.36 -1.55
CA TYR A 143 -0.37 13.92 -1.77
C TYR A 143 -0.26 15.42 -2.07
N SER A 144 -1.36 16.04 -2.56
CA SER A 144 -1.41 17.49 -2.69
C SER A 144 -1.60 18.14 -1.33
N THR A 145 -0.57 18.86 -0.87
CA THR A 145 -0.57 19.57 0.41
C THR A 145 -1.63 20.67 0.44
N GLU A 146 -1.77 21.43 -0.65
CA GLU A 146 -2.80 22.47 -0.78
C GLU A 146 -4.20 21.90 -0.61
N GLN A 147 -4.51 20.79 -1.27
CA GLN A 147 -5.79 20.12 -1.15
C GLN A 147 -6.02 19.50 0.24
N ALA A 148 -4.96 19.00 0.87
CA ALA A 148 -5.04 18.50 2.24
C ALA A 148 -5.40 19.61 3.24
N VAL A 149 -4.82 20.82 3.07
CA VAL A 149 -5.18 22.00 3.88
C VAL A 149 -6.64 22.37 3.66
N GLU A 150 -7.12 22.40 2.42
CA GLU A 150 -8.52 22.71 2.12
C GLU A 150 -9.48 21.67 2.73
N ALA A 151 -9.17 20.38 2.50
CA ALA A 151 -10.04 19.28 2.86
C ALA A 151 -10.01 18.93 4.36
N LEU A 152 -8.84 18.98 4.99
CA LEU A 152 -8.59 18.49 6.34
C LEU A 152 -8.22 19.60 7.35
N GLY A 153 -7.76 20.75 6.86
CA GLY A 153 -7.35 21.88 7.70
C GLY A 153 -5.86 21.90 8.08
N GLY A 154 -5.02 20.98 7.58
CA GLY A 154 -3.60 20.91 7.93
C GLY A 154 -2.71 20.38 6.81
N GLU A 155 -1.49 20.88 6.70
CA GLU A 155 -0.50 20.45 5.72
C GLU A 155 0.00 19.03 6.02
N ASP A 156 0.21 18.72 7.30
CA ASP A 156 0.72 17.44 7.80
C ASP A 156 -0.39 16.48 8.23
N ALA A 157 -1.64 16.74 7.77
CA ALA A 157 -2.81 15.98 8.20
C ALA A 157 -2.79 14.51 7.74
N ILE A 158 -1.90 14.12 6.83
CA ILE A 158 -1.83 12.77 6.26
C ILE A 158 -0.47 12.12 6.53
N SER A 159 -0.48 10.99 7.21
CA SER A 159 0.68 10.11 7.36
C SER A 159 0.67 9.02 6.31
N ILE A 160 1.84 8.68 5.77
CA ILE A 160 1.98 7.61 4.77
C ILE A 160 2.81 6.47 5.35
N THR A 161 2.30 5.26 5.20
CA THR A 161 3.02 4.04 5.59
C THR A 161 3.01 3.02 4.47
N SER A 162 3.97 2.10 4.50
CA SER A 162 3.93 0.90 3.66
C SER A 162 3.86 -0.32 4.57
N ASP A 163 2.88 -1.16 4.34
CA ASP A 163 2.67 -2.42 5.04
C ASP A 163 2.54 -3.55 4.02
N ASP A 164 3.42 -4.55 4.11
CA ASP A 164 3.47 -5.67 3.15
C ASP A 164 3.44 -5.22 1.68
N GLY A 165 4.20 -4.15 1.36
CA GLY A 165 4.27 -3.58 0.02
C GLY A 165 3.05 -2.74 -0.41
N ARG A 166 2.02 -2.62 0.42
CA ARG A 166 0.85 -1.77 0.18
C ARG A 166 1.07 -0.39 0.76
N ILE A 167 0.68 0.65 0.04
CA ILE A 167 0.78 2.03 0.50
C ILE A 167 -0.54 2.44 1.16
N ILE A 168 -0.43 3.10 2.31
CA ILE A 168 -1.56 3.55 3.11
C ILE A 168 -1.35 5.03 3.42
N TRP A 169 -2.27 5.87 2.96
CA TRP A 169 -2.40 7.27 3.32
C TRP A 169 -3.48 7.37 4.42
N ARG A 170 -3.11 7.79 5.60
CA ARG A 170 -4.00 7.88 6.78
C ARG A 170 -4.12 9.31 7.24
N VAL A 171 -5.34 9.79 7.41
CA VAL A 171 -5.61 11.06 8.08
C VAL A 171 -5.29 10.89 9.56
N VAL A 172 -4.40 11.74 10.09
CA VAL A 172 -3.88 11.68 11.47
C VAL A 172 -4.22 12.94 12.25
N GLU A 173 -4.53 14.05 11.56
CA GLU A 173 -4.86 15.34 12.15
C GLU A 173 -5.95 16.03 11.31
N GLY A 174 -6.60 17.04 11.89
CA GLY A 174 -7.59 17.89 11.23
C GLY A 174 -9.02 17.69 11.72
N ASP A 175 -9.93 18.44 11.11
CA ASP A 175 -11.36 18.49 11.48
C ASP A 175 -12.21 17.42 10.77
N GLY A 176 -11.55 16.43 10.16
CA GLY A 176 -12.18 15.45 9.27
C GLY A 176 -12.20 15.92 7.81
N TRP A 177 -12.48 15.02 6.89
CA TRP A 177 -12.48 15.32 5.45
C TRP A 177 -13.79 16.00 5.05
N LYS A 178 -13.71 17.28 4.65
CA LYS A 178 -14.87 18.10 4.28
C LYS A 178 -15.57 17.55 3.03
N PRO A 179 -16.91 17.37 3.06
CA PRO A 179 -17.69 16.99 1.88
C PRO A 179 -17.44 17.93 0.69
N GLY A 180 -17.49 17.38 -0.51
CA GLY A 180 -17.27 18.11 -1.77
C GLY A 180 -15.82 18.47 -2.06
N THR A 181 -14.86 18.20 -1.14
CA THR A 181 -13.45 18.52 -1.37
C THR A 181 -12.68 17.32 -1.92
N THR A 182 -11.58 17.62 -2.61
CA THR A 182 -10.74 16.62 -3.28
C THR A 182 -9.36 16.56 -2.61
N ILE A 183 -8.81 15.35 -2.49
CA ILE A 183 -7.38 15.14 -2.19
C ILE A 183 -6.80 14.26 -3.28
N SER A 184 -5.68 14.73 -3.86
CA SER A 184 -4.90 13.96 -4.84
C SER A 184 -3.80 13.20 -4.11
N PHE A 185 -3.84 11.89 -4.18
CA PHE A 185 -2.80 10.97 -3.71
C PHE A 185 -1.96 10.51 -4.89
N TRP A 186 -0.68 10.30 -4.69
CA TRP A 186 0.19 9.84 -5.77
C TRP A 186 1.31 8.92 -5.29
N TRP A 187 1.82 8.13 -6.21
CA TRP A 187 2.98 7.26 -6.01
C TRP A 187 3.67 6.99 -7.34
N GLN A 188 4.92 6.52 -7.30
CA GLN A 188 5.68 6.25 -8.52
C GLN A 188 6.09 4.78 -8.63
N SER A 189 6.04 4.30 -9.87
CA SER A 189 6.44 2.95 -10.25
C SER A 189 7.37 2.98 -11.46
N THR A 190 8.30 2.01 -11.53
CA THR A 190 9.07 1.69 -12.74
C THR A 190 8.27 0.90 -13.76
N LEU A 191 7.06 0.47 -13.41
CA LEU A 191 6.18 -0.31 -14.28
C LEU A 191 5.03 0.56 -14.79
N PRO A 192 4.69 0.46 -16.09
CA PRO A 192 3.50 1.09 -16.64
C PRO A 192 2.23 0.37 -16.17
N PRO A 193 1.04 1.00 -16.27
CA PRO A 193 -0.21 0.36 -15.94
C PRO A 193 -0.54 -0.78 -16.92
N ALA A 194 -0.96 -1.92 -16.38
CA ALA A 194 -1.48 -3.04 -17.16
C ALA A 194 -2.97 -2.87 -17.51
N GLY A 195 -3.68 -2.05 -16.72
CA GLY A 195 -5.10 -1.75 -16.88
C GLY A 195 -5.71 -1.30 -15.56
N PRO A 196 -7.01 -0.96 -15.55
CA PRO A 196 -7.72 -0.66 -14.31
C PRO A 196 -7.96 -1.94 -13.50
N ALA A 197 -7.65 -1.89 -12.20
CA ALA A 197 -7.89 -2.96 -11.24
C ALA A 197 -8.61 -2.42 -10.00
N ASP A 198 -9.29 -3.28 -9.24
CA ASP A 198 -9.93 -2.97 -7.96
C ASP A 198 -8.87 -2.96 -6.84
N ALA A 199 -7.84 -2.14 -7.05
CA ALA A 199 -6.60 -2.15 -6.28
C ALA A 199 -6.51 -1.07 -5.19
N TYR A 200 -7.58 -0.30 -5.00
CA TYR A 200 -7.63 0.80 -4.03
C TYR A 200 -8.87 0.70 -3.15
N LEU A 201 -8.80 1.32 -1.99
CA LEU A 201 -9.91 1.37 -1.03
C LEU A 201 -9.89 2.70 -0.29
N LEU A 202 -11.05 3.36 -0.25
CA LEU A 202 -11.32 4.46 0.67
C LEU A 202 -12.05 3.92 1.88
N GLU A 203 -11.56 4.24 3.08
CA GLU A 203 -12.23 3.99 4.34
C GLU A 203 -12.44 5.32 5.06
N ILE A 204 -13.68 5.62 5.40
CA ILE A 204 -14.07 6.86 6.06
C ILE A 204 -15.28 6.62 6.95
N GLU A 205 -15.21 7.03 8.22
CA GLU A 205 -16.32 6.89 9.19
C GLU A 205 -16.90 5.46 9.23
N GLY A 206 -16.05 4.45 9.13
CA GLY A 206 -16.46 3.04 9.09
C GLY A 206 -17.09 2.58 7.77
N ASN A 207 -17.25 3.47 6.80
CA ASN A 207 -17.65 3.11 5.44
C ASN A 207 -16.42 2.68 4.64
N GLN A 208 -16.55 1.64 3.81
CA GLN A 208 -15.50 1.17 2.93
C GLN A 208 -16.01 1.13 1.49
N ALA A 209 -15.24 1.73 0.58
CA ALA A 209 -15.51 1.70 -0.85
C ALA A 209 -14.28 1.24 -1.62
N VAL A 210 -14.44 0.17 -2.38
CA VAL A 210 -13.41 -0.28 -3.34
C VAL A 210 -13.37 0.68 -4.50
N ALA A 211 -12.18 1.06 -4.92
CA ALA A 211 -11.94 1.95 -6.02
C ALA A 211 -11.13 1.25 -7.13
N ARG A 212 -11.65 1.35 -8.36
CA ARG A 212 -11.01 0.83 -9.55
C ARG A 212 -10.16 1.91 -10.20
N GLY A 213 -8.87 1.64 -10.38
CA GLY A 213 -7.93 2.59 -10.98
C GLY A 213 -6.80 1.92 -11.75
N PRO A 214 -5.99 2.69 -12.49
CA PRO A 214 -4.81 2.15 -13.15
C PRO A 214 -3.88 1.47 -12.15
N PHE A 215 -3.40 0.28 -12.50
CA PHE A 215 -2.48 -0.49 -11.65
C PHE A 215 -1.45 -1.21 -12.51
N PRO A 216 -0.17 -1.32 -12.09
CA PRO A 216 0.84 -2.05 -12.84
C PRO A 216 0.58 -3.56 -12.84
N ALA A 217 1.10 -4.27 -13.82
CA ALA A 217 1.12 -5.73 -13.80
C ALA A 217 1.99 -6.25 -12.64
N GLU A 218 1.70 -7.46 -12.20
CA GLU A 218 2.61 -8.17 -11.31
C GLU A 218 3.99 -8.31 -12.00
N GLU A 219 5.06 -8.10 -11.23
CA GLU A 219 6.40 -8.44 -11.72
C GLU A 219 6.43 -9.94 -11.98
N ASN A 220 6.56 -10.33 -13.24
CA ASN A 220 6.82 -11.74 -13.53
C ASN A 220 8.13 -12.13 -12.83
N PRO A 221 8.14 -13.12 -11.93
CA PRO A 221 9.39 -13.64 -11.42
C PRO A 221 10.20 -14.04 -12.63
N VAL A 222 11.39 -13.42 -12.77
CA VAL A 222 12.33 -13.71 -13.86
C VAL A 222 12.39 -15.22 -14.01
N ALA A 223 11.97 -15.73 -15.17
CA ALA A 223 12.08 -17.14 -15.47
C ALA A 223 13.56 -17.50 -15.26
N GLU A 224 13.86 -18.28 -14.22
CA GLU A 224 15.20 -18.79 -14.00
C GLU A 224 15.62 -19.49 -15.30
N THR A 225 16.58 -18.89 -15.98
CA THR A 225 17.20 -19.50 -17.16
C THR A 225 17.75 -20.85 -16.70
N PRO A 226 17.29 -21.98 -17.23
CA PRO A 226 17.83 -23.27 -16.85
C PRO A 226 19.32 -23.24 -17.14
N ALA A 227 20.13 -23.46 -16.11
CA ALA A 227 21.57 -23.60 -16.23
C ALA A 227 21.87 -24.73 -17.22
N SER A 228 22.58 -24.38 -18.31
CA SER A 228 23.04 -25.30 -19.35
C SER A 228 24.23 -26.09 -18.86
#